data_cae954e0039019f73e1b2331b033601b
#
_entry.id   cae954e0039019f73e1b2331b033601b
#
_cell.length_a   1.000
_cell.length_b   1.000
_cell.length_c   1.000
_cell.angle_alpha   90.00
_cell.angle_beta   90.00
_cell.angle_gamma   90.00
#
_symmetry.space_group_name_H-M   'P 1'
#
loop_
_entity.id
_entity.type
_entity.pdbx_description
1 polymer ?
#
loop_
_entity_poly.entity_id
_entity_poly.type
_entity_poly.pdbx_seq_one_letter_code
_entity_poly.pdbx_strand_id
1 'polypeptide(L)'
;VTISIAYGKSENVINYLSGLNIKLNKGELENYNRMVFPDIRRDYLAAHLLSRYCINNLTSVDIHEIELNQHCASCGGKHGKPEVIYPVNTFVSWSHTRGYVACISAYKPVGIDIEKMDEALDVKFGESFLSKLEIEKISLTDNKEVSTNLYKMWVKKESLIKLGLYEIDQMREICLTSNNNFYFHDRKKYAFIDIDMNSNYFIGSAVYEIEKDVIEKVLLAHL
;
A
#
# COMPACT_ATOMS: atom_id res chain seq x y z
N VAL A 1 6.07 -17.97 -0.09
CA VAL A 1 6.45 -16.54 -0.24
C VAL A 1 6.59 -15.94 1.15
N THR A 2 7.71 -15.26 1.43
CA THR A 2 7.88 -14.49 2.65
C THR A 2 7.58 -13.03 2.32
N ILE A 3 6.70 -12.43 3.11
CA ILE A 3 6.36 -11.01 3.00
C ILE A 3 6.42 -10.37 4.40
N SER A 4 6.74 -9.09 4.45
CA SER A 4 6.68 -8.29 5.67
C SER A 4 5.69 -7.16 5.47
N ILE A 5 4.71 -7.04 6.36
CA ILE A 5 3.69 -5.98 6.35
C ILE A 5 3.72 -5.31 7.71
N ALA A 6 3.72 -3.98 7.73
CA ALA A 6 3.54 -3.19 8.93
C ALA A 6 2.66 -1.98 8.65
N TYR A 7 1.86 -1.57 9.63
CA TYR A 7 0.97 -0.42 9.53
C TYR A 7 0.65 0.15 10.92
N GLY A 8 0.21 1.38 10.95
CA GLY A 8 -0.19 2.05 12.19
C GLY A 8 -0.41 3.55 12.02
N LYS A 9 -0.64 4.22 13.14
CA LYS A 9 -0.64 5.69 13.18
C LYS A 9 0.77 6.21 12.91
N SER A 10 0.90 7.20 12.04
CA SER A 10 2.20 7.77 11.67
C SER A 10 3.02 8.23 12.88
N GLU A 11 2.37 8.81 13.89
CA GLU A 11 3.02 9.22 15.13
C GLU A 11 3.56 8.02 15.93
N ASN A 12 2.77 6.96 16.06
CA ASN A 12 3.19 5.73 16.76
C ASN A 12 4.37 5.07 16.05
N VAL A 13 4.32 5.00 14.71
CA VAL A 13 5.41 4.46 13.89
C VAL A 13 6.70 5.24 14.11
N ILE A 14 6.64 6.57 14.07
CA ILE A 14 7.81 7.43 14.31
C ILE A 14 8.34 7.19 15.72
N ASN A 15 7.48 7.20 16.74
CA ASN A 15 7.89 7.00 18.13
C ASN A 15 8.55 5.62 18.34
N TYR A 16 7.94 4.56 17.77
CA TYR A 16 8.47 3.20 17.88
C TYR A 16 9.85 3.06 17.21
N LEU A 17 10.03 3.67 16.03
CA LEU A 17 11.26 3.57 15.25
C LEU A 17 12.30 4.64 15.59
N SER A 18 11.97 5.65 16.41
CA SER A 18 12.88 6.73 16.78
C SER A 18 14.15 6.23 17.46
N GLY A 19 14.05 5.18 18.29
CA GLY A 19 15.18 4.56 18.98
C GLY A 19 16.19 3.89 18.05
N LEU A 20 15.81 3.57 16.82
CA LEU A 20 16.68 2.96 15.81
C LEU A 20 17.55 3.98 15.06
N ASN A 21 17.38 5.28 15.29
CA ASN A 21 18.17 6.36 14.66
C ASN A 21 18.27 6.25 13.12
N ILE A 22 17.20 5.82 12.47
CA ILE A 22 17.10 5.68 11.01
C ILE A 22 17.15 7.06 10.37
N LYS A 23 18.00 7.24 9.36
CA LYS A 23 18.16 8.52 8.66
C LYS A 23 17.53 8.46 7.28
N LEU A 24 16.85 9.53 6.90
CA LEU A 24 16.46 9.78 5.52
C LEU A 24 17.73 10.02 4.66
N ASN A 25 17.75 9.47 3.44
CA ASN A 25 18.81 9.81 2.51
C ASN A 25 18.69 11.27 2.03
N LYS A 26 19.67 11.75 1.29
CA LYS A 26 19.71 13.15 0.81
C LYS A 26 18.44 13.56 0.04
N GLY A 27 17.98 12.67 -0.86
CA GLY A 27 16.80 12.95 -1.67
C GLY A 27 15.50 12.96 -0.87
N GLU A 28 15.36 12.02 0.04
CA GLU A 28 14.24 11.96 0.97
C GLU A 28 14.22 13.18 1.89
N LEU A 29 15.36 13.59 2.41
CA LEU A 29 15.48 14.76 3.29
C LEU A 29 15.14 16.07 2.55
N GLU A 30 15.56 16.20 1.29
CA GLU A 30 15.19 17.35 0.45
C GLU A 30 13.67 17.42 0.26
N ASN A 31 13.00 16.28 -0.04
CA ASN A 31 11.55 16.24 -0.17
C ASN A 31 10.85 16.53 1.16
N TYR A 32 11.29 15.93 2.24
CA TYR A 32 10.78 16.18 3.59
C TYR A 32 10.81 17.66 3.95
N ASN A 33 11.93 18.34 3.68
CA ASN A 33 12.10 19.76 3.99
C ASN A 33 11.26 20.70 3.11
N ARG A 34 10.88 20.26 1.90
CA ARG A 34 10.00 21.05 1.01
C ARG A 34 8.53 20.96 1.39
N MET A 35 8.13 19.99 2.19
CA MET A 35 6.74 19.82 2.61
C MET A 35 6.36 20.90 3.62
N VAL A 36 5.34 21.69 3.29
CA VAL A 36 4.88 22.83 4.11
C VAL A 36 3.98 22.35 5.24
N PHE A 37 3.11 21.36 4.98
CA PHE A 37 2.11 20.90 5.94
C PHE A 37 2.70 19.86 6.89
N PRO A 38 2.63 20.10 8.24
CA PRO A 38 3.22 19.22 9.24
C PRO A 38 2.69 17.77 9.18
N ASP A 39 1.39 17.61 8.91
CA ASP A 39 0.77 16.29 8.82
C ASP A 39 1.30 15.48 7.64
N ILE A 40 1.43 16.11 6.46
CA ILE A 40 2.01 15.47 5.27
C ILE A 40 3.47 15.10 5.51
N ARG A 41 4.23 16.00 6.16
CA ARG A 41 5.62 15.76 6.53
C ARG A 41 5.77 14.58 7.50
N ARG A 42 4.88 14.49 8.49
CA ARG A 42 4.84 13.37 9.44
C ARG A 42 4.55 12.05 8.75
N ASP A 43 3.52 12.01 7.90
CA ASP A 43 3.12 10.79 7.17
C ASP A 43 4.22 10.34 6.20
N TYR A 44 4.88 11.29 5.52
CA TYR A 44 6.05 11.02 4.69
C TYR A 44 7.19 10.37 5.49
N LEU A 45 7.57 10.98 6.63
CA LEU A 45 8.60 10.43 7.50
C LEU A 45 8.26 9.02 7.96
N ALA A 46 7.03 8.82 8.45
CA ALA A 46 6.55 7.52 8.90
C ALA A 46 6.66 6.46 7.81
N ALA A 47 6.25 6.78 6.56
CA ALA A 47 6.32 5.87 5.43
C ALA A 47 7.77 5.43 5.11
N HIS A 48 8.71 6.36 5.10
CA HIS A 48 10.13 6.09 4.83
C HIS A 48 10.84 5.33 5.95
N LEU A 49 10.47 5.54 7.21
CA LEU A 49 10.96 4.74 8.33
C LEU A 49 10.37 3.32 8.29
N LEU A 50 9.04 3.23 8.06
CA LEU A 50 8.34 1.97 8.04
C LEU A 50 8.79 1.07 6.89
N SER A 51 9.14 1.65 5.73
CA SER A 51 9.66 0.90 4.59
C SER A 51 10.99 0.21 4.92
N ARG A 52 11.90 0.89 5.58
CA ARG A 52 13.16 0.31 6.05
C ARG A 52 12.94 -0.77 7.09
N TYR A 53 12.01 -0.57 8.01
CA TYR A 53 11.62 -1.57 9.00
C TYR A 53 11.08 -2.84 8.34
N CYS A 54 10.17 -2.72 7.36
CA CYS A 54 9.64 -3.87 6.62
C CYS A 54 10.73 -4.62 5.85
N ILE A 55 11.66 -3.91 5.21
CA ILE A 55 12.76 -4.51 4.47
C ILE A 55 13.74 -5.22 5.44
N ASN A 56 14.10 -4.59 6.56
CA ASN A 56 14.93 -5.21 7.59
C ASN A 56 14.29 -6.51 8.12
N ASN A 57 12.99 -6.49 8.44
CA ASN A 57 12.27 -7.68 8.90
C ASN A 57 12.23 -8.81 7.86
N LEU A 58 12.17 -8.45 6.57
CA LEU A 58 12.15 -9.43 5.48
C LEU A 58 13.51 -10.05 5.25
N THR A 59 14.57 -9.23 5.25
CA THR A 59 15.90 -9.59 4.73
C THR A 59 16.95 -9.80 5.81
N SER A 60 16.71 -9.31 7.05
CA SER A 60 17.68 -9.23 8.15
C SER A 60 18.91 -8.35 7.85
N VAL A 61 18.88 -7.56 6.77
CA VAL A 61 19.91 -6.55 6.45
C VAL A 61 19.83 -5.43 7.48
N ASP A 62 20.98 -4.88 7.89
CA ASP A 62 21.01 -3.75 8.81
C ASP A 62 20.16 -2.59 8.25
N ILE A 63 19.28 -2.07 9.10
CA ILE A 63 18.32 -1.04 8.73
C ILE A 63 19.00 0.24 8.22
N HIS A 64 20.25 0.49 8.63
CA HIS A 64 21.06 1.63 8.21
C HIS A 64 21.70 1.46 6.84
N GLU A 65 21.80 0.21 6.34
CA GLU A 65 22.35 -0.10 5.02
C GLU A 65 21.28 -0.10 3.94
N ILE A 66 19.99 0.00 4.32
CA ILE A 66 18.88 -0.05 3.36
C ILE A 66 18.82 1.26 2.57
N GLU A 67 18.97 1.14 1.26
CA GLU A 67 18.92 2.25 0.33
C GLU A 67 17.64 2.22 -0.51
N LEU A 68 16.92 3.33 -0.49
CA LEU A 68 15.69 3.54 -1.25
C LEU A 68 15.84 4.69 -2.22
N ASN A 69 15.18 4.59 -3.36
CA ASN A 69 15.03 5.66 -4.34
C ASN A 69 13.55 5.81 -4.73
N GLN A 70 13.16 7.03 -5.08
CA GLN A 70 11.90 7.31 -5.77
C GLN A 70 12.20 8.18 -6.97
N HIS A 71 11.74 7.76 -8.13
CA HIS A 71 11.87 8.50 -9.37
C HIS A 71 10.57 8.41 -10.16
N CYS A 72 10.05 9.56 -10.55
CA CYS A 72 8.89 9.61 -11.41
C CYS A 72 9.33 9.57 -12.88
N ALA A 73 8.94 8.54 -13.60
CA ALA A 73 9.27 8.40 -15.03
C ALA A 73 8.70 9.55 -15.88
N SER A 74 7.60 10.16 -15.45
CA SER A 74 6.92 11.21 -16.20
C SER A 74 7.55 12.60 -16.04
N CYS A 75 8.01 12.97 -14.83
CA CYS A 75 8.51 14.31 -14.55
C CYS A 75 9.95 14.35 -14.01
N GLY A 76 10.60 13.20 -13.82
CA GLY A 76 11.95 13.09 -13.25
C GLY A 76 12.04 13.45 -11.76
N GLY A 77 10.90 13.76 -11.11
CA GLY A 77 10.85 14.14 -9.70
C GLY A 77 11.09 12.97 -8.75
N LYS A 78 11.46 13.30 -7.51
CA LYS A 78 11.72 12.32 -6.45
C LYS A 78 10.41 11.88 -5.76
N HIS A 79 9.47 11.43 -6.54
CA HIS A 79 8.20 10.84 -6.15
C HIS A 79 7.87 9.70 -7.13
N GLY A 80 6.79 8.96 -6.92
CA GLY A 80 6.42 7.81 -7.75
C GLY A 80 6.67 6.49 -7.02
N LYS A 81 6.72 5.39 -7.77
CA LYS A 81 6.90 4.06 -7.19
C LYS A 81 8.28 3.97 -6.51
N PRO A 82 8.33 3.49 -5.26
CA PRO A 82 9.60 3.28 -4.57
C PRO A 82 10.38 2.11 -5.18
N GLU A 83 11.69 2.25 -5.18
CA GLU A 83 12.66 1.25 -5.60
C GLU A 83 13.63 0.97 -4.46
N VAL A 84 13.90 -0.31 -4.19
CA VAL A 84 14.93 -0.74 -3.24
C VAL A 84 16.23 -0.90 -4.00
N ILE A 85 17.20 -0.03 -3.73
CA ILE A 85 18.55 -0.10 -4.33
C ILE A 85 19.37 -1.17 -3.63
N TYR A 86 19.26 -1.21 -2.28
CA TYR A 86 19.87 -2.25 -1.46
C TYR A 86 18.95 -2.60 -0.28
N PRO A 87 18.76 -3.89 0.04
CA PRO A 87 19.28 -5.10 -0.65
C PRO A 87 18.60 -5.35 -2.01
N VAL A 88 19.37 -5.86 -2.96
CA VAL A 88 18.87 -6.19 -4.32
C VAL A 88 17.79 -7.28 -4.29
N ASN A 89 16.97 -7.35 -5.34
CA ASN A 89 15.86 -8.30 -5.47
C ASN A 89 14.82 -8.19 -4.35
N THR A 90 14.69 -7.00 -3.77
CA THR A 90 13.69 -6.69 -2.77
C THR A 90 12.74 -5.61 -3.32
N PHE A 91 11.47 -5.78 -3.06
CA PHE A 91 10.42 -4.85 -3.50
C PHE A 91 9.72 -4.28 -2.29
N VAL A 92 9.28 -3.05 -2.38
CA VAL A 92 8.56 -2.34 -1.34
C VAL A 92 7.41 -1.53 -1.95
N SER A 93 6.32 -1.44 -1.23
CA SER A 93 5.23 -0.52 -1.52
C SER A 93 4.72 0.07 -0.22
N TRP A 94 4.31 1.33 -0.24
CA TRP A 94 3.67 1.97 0.90
C TRP A 94 2.50 2.85 0.49
N SER A 95 1.64 3.10 1.45
CA SER A 95 0.56 4.07 1.36
C SER A 95 0.45 4.84 2.67
N HIS A 96 -0.03 6.06 2.60
CA HIS A 96 -0.34 6.86 3.79
C HIS A 96 -1.57 7.72 3.53
N THR A 97 -2.38 7.88 4.55
CA THR A 97 -3.57 8.72 4.51
C THR A 97 -3.84 9.30 5.90
N ARG A 98 -3.95 10.61 6.01
CA ARG A 98 -4.45 11.36 7.17
C ARG A 98 -3.94 10.85 8.53
N GLY A 99 -2.63 10.71 8.67
CA GLY A 99 -1.99 10.31 9.93
C GLY A 99 -1.85 8.80 10.12
N TYR A 100 -2.06 8.00 9.06
CA TYR A 100 -1.82 6.57 9.04
C TYR A 100 -0.90 6.18 7.90
N VAL A 101 -0.16 5.13 8.10
CA VAL A 101 0.80 4.59 7.13
C VAL A 101 0.75 3.07 7.12
N ALA A 102 0.94 2.48 5.95
CA ALA A 102 1.12 1.05 5.76
C ALA A 102 2.23 0.78 4.75
N CYS A 103 2.93 -0.31 4.95
CA CYS A 103 4.02 -0.75 4.09
C CYS A 103 4.02 -2.27 3.94
N ILE A 104 4.39 -2.75 2.75
CA ILE A 104 4.69 -4.16 2.45
C ILE A 104 6.04 -4.26 1.77
N SER A 105 6.82 -5.28 2.11
CA SER A 105 8.01 -5.69 1.38
C SER A 105 8.05 -7.19 1.09
N ALA A 106 8.64 -7.58 -0.03
CA ALA A 106 8.78 -8.97 -0.46
C ALA A 106 9.93 -9.14 -1.46
N TYR A 107 10.25 -10.40 -1.81
CA TYR A 107 11.21 -10.73 -2.88
C TYR A 107 10.59 -10.76 -4.28
N LYS A 108 9.33 -10.36 -4.43
CA LYS A 108 8.61 -10.16 -5.68
C LYS A 108 7.83 -8.85 -5.63
N PRO A 109 7.41 -8.31 -6.77
CA PRO A 109 6.59 -7.10 -6.80
C PRO A 109 5.37 -7.20 -5.88
N VAL A 110 5.09 -6.13 -5.16
CA VAL A 110 4.00 -5.99 -4.19
C VAL A 110 3.32 -4.64 -4.31
N GLY A 111 2.09 -4.57 -3.84
CA GLY A 111 1.35 -3.32 -3.75
C GLY A 111 0.57 -3.25 -2.44
N ILE A 112 0.39 -2.06 -1.90
CA ILE A 112 -0.42 -1.80 -0.72
C ILE A 112 -1.11 -0.46 -0.85
N ASP A 113 -2.37 -0.42 -0.41
CA ASP A 113 -3.10 0.83 -0.28
C ASP A 113 -3.91 0.86 1.01
N ILE A 114 -4.07 2.06 1.57
CA ILE A 114 -4.89 2.35 2.74
C ILE A 114 -5.67 3.64 2.54
N GLU A 115 -6.93 3.64 2.97
CA GLU A 115 -7.79 4.82 2.92
C GLU A 115 -8.56 5.05 4.21
N LYS A 116 -8.81 6.31 4.49
CA LYS A 116 -9.70 6.73 5.57
C LYS A 116 -11.12 6.81 5.05
N MET A 117 -12.04 6.10 5.70
CA MET A 117 -13.46 6.14 5.39
C MET A 117 -14.16 7.29 6.14
N ASP A 118 -13.84 8.53 5.81
CA ASP A 118 -14.40 9.72 6.47
C ASP A 118 -15.53 10.40 5.66
N GLU A 119 -15.76 9.94 4.44
CA GLU A 119 -16.84 10.41 3.57
C GLU A 119 -17.74 9.24 3.15
N ALA A 120 -19.02 9.47 3.05
CA ALA A 120 -19.93 8.48 2.50
C ALA A 120 -19.79 8.48 0.97
N LEU A 121 -19.32 7.38 0.42
CA LEU A 121 -19.24 7.17 -1.02
C LEU A 121 -20.57 6.59 -1.53
N ASP A 122 -21.02 7.06 -2.70
CA ASP A 122 -22.19 6.58 -3.40
C ASP A 122 -21.82 5.83 -4.69
N VAL A 123 -22.82 5.18 -5.29
CA VAL A 123 -22.64 4.45 -6.56
C VAL A 123 -22.12 5.35 -7.67
N LYS A 124 -22.54 6.62 -7.73
CA LYS A 124 -22.11 7.58 -8.73
C LYS A 124 -20.61 7.85 -8.64
N PHE A 125 -20.07 7.98 -7.42
CA PHE A 125 -18.63 8.05 -7.23
C PHE A 125 -17.96 6.78 -7.73
N GLY A 126 -18.55 5.61 -7.43
CA GLY A 126 -18.07 4.30 -7.88
C GLY A 126 -17.93 4.19 -9.41
N GLU A 127 -18.80 4.83 -10.18
CA GLU A 127 -18.74 4.83 -11.65
C GLU A 127 -17.41 5.35 -12.22
N SER A 128 -16.68 6.15 -11.47
CA SER A 128 -15.37 6.69 -11.88
C SER A 128 -14.28 5.63 -11.96
N PHE A 129 -14.38 4.56 -11.18
CA PHE A 129 -13.33 3.55 -11.04
C PHE A 129 -13.79 2.08 -11.13
N LEU A 130 -15.11 1.81 -11.03
CA LEU A 130 -15.64 0.45 -11.12
C LEU A 130 -15.79 -0.01 -12.56
N SER A 131 -15.61 -1.31 -12.78
CA SER A 131 -16.02 -1.99 -14.01
C SER A 131 -17.55 -2.07 -14.10
N LYS A 132 -18.09 -2.32 -15.30
CA LYS A 132 -19.55 -2.44 -15.51
C LYS A 132 -20.18 -3.51 -14.60
N LEU A 133 -19.54 -4.67 -14.47
CA LEU A 133 -20.04 -5.76 -13.62
C LEU A 133 -20.04 -5.40 -12.14
N GLU A 134 -19.07 -4.61 -11.69
CA GLU A 134 -19.01 -4.14 -10.31
C GLU A 134 -20.10 -3.09 -10.02
N ILE A 135 -20.39 -2.19 -10.99
CA ILE A 135 -21.48 -1.22 -10.88
C ILE A 135 -22.82 -1.95 -10.71
N GLU A 136 -23.08 -2.96 -11.54
CA GLU A 136 -24.28 -3.78 -11.43
C GLU A 136 -24.43 -4.43 -10.06
N LYS A 137 -23.34 -5.02 -9.53
CA LYS A 137 -23.33 -5.66 -8.22
C LYS A 137 -23.53 -4.67 -7.08
N ILE A 138 -22.81 -3.55 -7.09
CA ILE A 138 -22.89 -2.56 -6.01
C ILE A 138 -24.28 -1.91 -5.95
N SER A 139 -24.95 -1.77 -7.10
CA SER A 139 -26.32 -1.24 -7.17
C SER A 139 -27.37 -2.16 -6.54
N LEU A 140 -27.06 -3.43 -6.32
CA LEU A 140 -27.90 -4.41 -5.62
C LEU A 140 -27.55 -4.55 -4.13
N THR A 141 -26.54 -3.85 -3.67
CA THR A 141 -26.07 -3.91 -2.28
C THR A 141 -26.93 -3.01 -1.39
N ASP A 142 -27.12 -3.39 -0.11
CA ASP A 142 -27.78 -2.53 0.88
C ASP A 142 -27.05 -1.18 0.98
N ASN A 143 -27.81 -0.08 0.95
CA ASN A 143 -27.27 1.28 0.99
C ASN A 143 -26.28 1.52 2.15
N LYS A 144 -26.46 0.82 3.28
CA LYS A 144 -25.56 0.91 4.43
C LYS A 144 -24.18 0.34 4.18
N GLU A 145 -24.05 -0.59 3.25
CA GLU A 145 -22.79 -1.27 2.92
C GLU A 145 -22.11 -0.71 1.68
N VAL A 146 -22.82 0.09 0.86
CA VAL A 146 -22.30 0.63 -0.42
C VAL A 146 -20.97 1.35 -0.20
N SER A 147 -20.92 2.31 0.70
CA SER A 147 -19.70 3.10 0.94
C SER A 147 -18.52 2.23 1.38
N THR A 148 -18.72 1.32 2.33
CA THR A 148 -17.66 0.40 2.78
C THR A 148 -17.17 -0.50 1.66
N ASN A 149 -18.08 -1.02 0.83
CA ASN A 149 -17.70 -1.87 -0.29
C ASN A 149 -16.94 -1.10 -1.37
N LEU A 150 -17.31 0.15 -1.62
CA LEU A 150 -16.59 1.03 -2.54
C LEU A 150 -15.15 1.27 -2.08
N TYR A 151 -14.95 1.59 -0.79
CA TYR A 151 -13.59 1.72 -0.24
C TYR A 151 -12.78 0.42 -0.34
N LYS A 152 -13.40 -0.75 -0.04
CA LYS A 152 -12.75 -2.06 -0.21
C LYS A 152 -12.29 -2.30 -1.65
N MET A 153 -13.14 -1.97 -2.61
CA MET A 153 -12.80 -2.09 -4.03
C MET A 153 -11.71 -1.11 -4.44
N TRP A 154 -11.79 0.13 -3.97
CA TRP A 154 -10.80 1.17 -4.24
C TRP A 154 -9.41 0.72 -3.79
N VAL A 155 -9.21 0.40 -2.51
CA VAL A 155 -7.88 0.03 -1.98
C VAL A 155 -7.31 -1.24 -2.63
N LYS A 156 -8.17 -2.20 -3.04
CA LYS A 156 -7.73 -3.38 -3.79
C LYS A 156 -7.25 -3.02 -5.20
N LYS A 157 -7.97 -2.16 -5.90
CA LYS A 157 -7.55 -1.69 -7.23
C LYS A 157 -6.29 -0.85 -7.18
N GLU A 158 -6.20 0.10 -6.25
CA GLU A 158 -4.99 0.90 -6.01
C GLU A 158 -3.79 0.00 -5.67
N SER A 159 -3.97 -1.04 -4.87
CA SER A 159 -2.88 -1.97 -4.56
C SER A 159 -2.38 -2.73 -5.80
N LEU A 160 -3.27 -3.11 -6.75
CA LEU A 160 -2.90 -3.73 -8.04
C LEU A 160 -2.15 -2.74 -8.95
N ILE A 161 -2.54 -1.47 -8.95
CA ILE A 161 -1.83 -0.40 -9.67
C ILE A 161 -0.44 -0.20 -9.07
N LYS A 162 -0.33 -0.10 -7.76
CA LYS A 162 0.97 0.03 -7.06
C LYS A 162 1.87 -1.20 -7.23
N LEU A 163 1.28 -2.39 -7.36
CA LEU A 163 1.99 -3.60 -7.77
C LEU A 163 2.61 -3.45 -9.17
N GLY A 164 1.94 -2.73 -10.06
CA GLY A 164 2.37 -2.46 -11.45
C GLY A 164 1.69 -3.34 -12.48
N LEU A 165 0.50 -3.87 -12.19
CA LEU A 165 -0.28 -4.62 -13.18
C LEU A 165 -1.12 -3.71 -14.09
N TYR A 166 -1.43 -2.51 -13.62
CA TYR A 166 -2.28 -1.55 -14.31
C TYR A 166 -1.78 -0.12 -14.08
N GLU A 167 -2.12 0.77 -14.99
CA GLU A 167 -2.00 2.21 -14.79
C GLU A 167 -3.30 2.77 -14.17
N ILE A 168 -3.24 4.01 -13.64
CA ILE A 168 -4.37 4.62 -12.93
C ILE A 168 -5.61 4.81 -13.81
N ASP A 169 -5.43 5.11 -15.07
CA ASP A 169 -6.50 5.28 -16.06
C ASP A 169 -7.17 3.96 -16.48
N GLN A 170 -6.52 2.82 -16.19
CA GLN A 170 -7.04 1.47 -16.43
C GLN A 170 -7.85 0.92 -15.25
N MET A 171 -8.08 1.69 -14.19
CA MET A 171 -8.77 1.22 -12.97
C MET A 171 -10.13 0.56 -13.25
N ARG A 172 -10.85 1.01 -14.30
CA ARG A 172 -12.13 0.44 -14.72
C ARG A 172 -12.01 -0.89 -15.46
N GLU A 173 -10.82 -1.28 -15.91
CA GLU A 173 -10.55 -2.57 -16.54
C GLU A 173 -10.35 -3.67 -15.48
N ILE A 174 -9.96 -3.29 -14.27
CA ILE A 174 -9.83 -4.21 -13.13
C ILE A 174 -11.24 -4.61 -12.68
N CYS A 175 -11.52 -5.91 -12.69
CA CYS A 175 -12.80 -6.46 -12.23
C CYS A 175 -12.60 -7.38 -11.04
N LEU A 176 -13.03 -6.94 -9.85
CA LEU A 176 -13.00 -7.70 -8.61
C LEU A 176 -14.35 -8.41 -8.42
N THR A 177 -14.59 -9.51 -9.11
CA THR A 177 -15.93 -10.11 -9.24
C THR A 177 -16.40 -10.95 -8.07
N SER A 178 -15.58 -11.22 -7.07
CA SER A 178 -15.95 -12.08 -5.95
C SER A 178 -15.37 -11.57 -4.62
N ASN A 179 -15.98 -11.99 -3.50
CA ASN A 179 -15.41 -11.85 -2.15
C ASN A 179 -14.12 -12.67 -1.97
N ASN A 180 -13.50 -13.14 -3.06
CA ASN A 180 -12.29 -13.91 -3.00
C ASN A 180 -11.11 -12.99 -2.75
N ASN A 181 -10.25 -13.38 -1.80
CA ASN A 181 -8.98 -12.71 -1.53
C ASN A 181 -7.94 -13.02 -2.62
N PHE A 182 -8.39 -13.31 -3.86
CA PHE A 182 -7.51 -13.66 -4.97
C PHE A 182 -7.87 -12.89 -6.23
N TYR A 183 -6.83 -12.59 -7.02
CA TYR A 183 -6.94 -11.98 -8.34
C TYR A 183 -6.10 -12.76 -9.34
N PHE A 184 -6.59 -12.87 -10.58
CA PHE A 184 -5.89 -13.58 -11.66
C PHE A 184 -5.58 -12.62 -12.78
N HIS A 185 -4.32 -12.56 -13.18
CA HIS A 185 -3.83 -11.75 -14.28
C HIS A 185 -2.66 -12.46 -14.96
N ASP A 186 -2.68 -12.55 -16.31
CA ASP A 186 -1.63 -13.18 -17.12
C ASP A 186 -1.16 -14.55 -16.61
N ARG A 187 -2.11 -15.46 -16.30
CA ARG A 187 -1.88 -16.80 -15.77
C ARG A 187 -1.22 -16.83 -14.38
N LYS A 188 -1.07 -15.71 -13.73
CA LYS A 188 -0.58 -15.59 -12.36
C LYS A 188 -1.74 -15.40 -11.40
N LYS A 189 -1.54 -15.86 -10.17
CA LYS A 189 -2.47 -15.70 -9.07
C LYS A 189 -1.89 -14.75 -8.04
N TYR A 190 -2.69 -13.79 -7.61
CA TYR A 190 -2.35 -12.82 -6.59
C TYR A 190 -3.27 -12.98 -5.40
N ALA A 191 -2.74 -12.83 -4.19
CA ALA A 191 -3.53 -12.79 -2.97
C ALA A 191 -3.65 -11.37 -2.46
N PHE A 192 -4.81 -11.04 -1.91
CA PHE A 192 -5.03 -9.85 -1.10
C PHE A 192 -4.98 -10.19 0.39
N ILE A 193 -4.38 -9.31 1.16
CA ILE A 193 -4.45 -9.28 2.61
C ILE A 193 -5.18 -7.99 2.98
N ASP A 194 -6.40 -8.14 3.52
CA ASP A 194 -7.15 -7.01 4.00
C ASP A 194 -6.53 -6.50 5.31
N ILE A 195 -6.37 -5.17 5.41
CA ILE A 195 -5.81 -4.49 6.57
C ILE A 195 -6.95 -3.80 7.30
N ASP A 196 -7.20 -4.23 8.53
CA ASP A 196 -8.15 -3.58 9.44
C ASP A 196 -7.35 -2.92 10.56
N MET A 197 -7.47 -1.61 10.69
CA MET A 197 -6.73 -0.84 11.70
C MET A 197 -7.55 -0.60 12.96
N ASN A 198 -8.37 -1.58 13.40
CA ASN A 198 -9.13 -1.54 14.65
C ASN A 198 -10.02 -0.29 14.87
N SER A 199 -10.27 0.45 13.85
CA SER A 199 -11.24 1.54 13.82
C SER A 199 -12.02 1.40 12.53
N ASN A 200 -13.34 1.39 12.60
CA ASN A 200 -14.22 1.37 11.42
C ASN A 200 -14.00 2.53 10.43
N TYR A 201 -12.88 3.26 10.56
CA TYR A 201 -12.56 4.46 9.80
C TYR A 201 -11.40 4.29 8.82
N PHE A 202 -10.63 3.18 8.91
CA PHE A 202 -9.51 2.93 7.98
C PHE A 202 -9.61 1.54 7.41
N ILE A 203 -9.37 1.46 6.13
CA ILE A 203 -9.36 0.21 5.39
C ILE A 203 -8.13 0.17 4.49
N GLY A 204 -7.58 -1.00 4.30
CA GLY A 204 -6.45 -1.18 3.40
C GLY A 204 -6.43 -2.56 2.78
N SER A 205 -5.60 -2.70 1.77
CA SER A 205 -5.33 -3.97 1.13
C SER A 205 -3.88 -4.02 0.65
N ALA A 206 -3.23 -5.13 0.95
CA ALA A 206 -1.94 -5.49 0.37
C ALA A 206 -2.11 -6.62 -0.63
N VAL A 207 -1.32 -6.63 -1.71
CA VAL A 207 -1.38 -7.63 -2.78
C VAL A 207 0.00 -8.13 -3.14
N TYR A 208 0.10 -9.44 -3.41
CA TYR A 208 1.33 -10.13 -3.79
C TYR A 208 1.05 -11.35 -4.66
N GLU A 209 2.02 -11.75 -5.49
CA GLU A 209 1.94 -12.95 -6.33
C GLU A 209 2.11 -14.22 -5.49
N ILE A 210 1.18 -15.18 -5.63
CA ILE A 210 1.25 -16.50 -5.01
C ILE A 210 1.86 -17.50 -6.00
N GLU A 211 2.84 -18.28 -5.56
CA GLU A 211 3.31 -19.45 -6.26
C GLU A 211 2.49 -20.69 -5.86
N LYS A 212 2.27 -21.58 -6.81
CA LYS A 212 1.69 -22.91 -6.51
C LYS A 212 2.69 -23.66 -5.59
N ASP A 213 2.17 -24.22 -4.51
CA ASP A 213 2.90 -25.12 -3.60
C ASP A 213 3.93 -24.50 -2.64
N VAL A 214 3.89 -23.19 -2.38
CA VAL A 214 4.78 -22.56 -1.40
C VAL A 214 4.03 -22.18 -0.12
N ILE A 215 4.61 -22.59 1.03
CA ILE A 215 4.12 -22.14 2.35
C ILE A 215 4.38 -20.64 2.48
N GLU A 216 3.31 -19.89 2.71
CA GLU A 216 3.37 -18.45 2.89
C GLU A 216 3.76 -18.09 4.33
N LYS A 217 4.76 -17.23 4.47
CA LYS A 217 5.12 -16.64 5.75
C LYS A 217 4.83 -15.15 5.71
N VAL A 218 3.85 -14.74 6.49
CA VAL A 218 3.47 -13.33 6.67
C VAL A 218 4.03 -12.83 7.99
N LEU A 219 4.88 -11.81 7.92
CA LEU A 219 5.37 -11.08 9.08
C LEU A 219 4.54 -9.81 9.22
N LEU A 220 3.58 -9.83 10.13
CA LEU A 220 2.64 -8.72 10.33
C LEU A 220 3.00 -7.95 11.61
N ALA A 221 3.10 -6.64 11.51
CA ALA A 221 3.24 -5.74 12.65
C ALA A 221 2.21 -4.61 12.59
N HIS A 222 1.51 -4.43 13.70
CA HIS A 222 0.65 -3.26 13.95
C HIS A 222 1.35 -2.37 14.98
N LEU A 223 1.66 -1.14 14.61
CA LEU A 223 2.46 -0.17 15.38
C LEU A 223 1.64 1.05 15.84
#